data_6dcdd28da673208aa4eb143e460f21b8
#
_entry.id   6dcdd28da673208aa4eb143e460f21b8
#
_cell.length_a   1.000
_cell.length_b   1.000
_cell.length_c   1.000
_cell.angle_alpha   90.00
_cell.angle_beta   90.00
_cell.angle_gamma   90.00
#
_symmetry.space_group_name_H-M   'P 1'
#
loop_
_entity.id
_entity.type
_entity.pdbx_description
1 polymer ?
#
loop_
_entity_poly.entity_id
_entity_poly.type
_entity_poly.pdbx_seq_one_letter_code
_entity_poly.pdbx_strand_id
1 'polypeptide(L)'
;MGVGEKELQSKKIGSSRIRHNLDQGDLKTVNDLLGYRYQTTGTVMHGEARGRTLGFPTANVSHDAQYWLPGIGVYVTRVKVNGKWYQAMTSIGRNVTFGEGRPVTVEAYLLDFKQAIYGEIVTVEWDYRLRGEIKFDSVAGLIQQLNQDAQDTKAYFEAHPITKLALEWINC
;
A
#
# COMPACT_ATOMS: atom_id res chain seq x y z
N MET A 1 25.11 3.60 22.89
CA MET A 1 23.73 3.98 22.79
C MET A 1 22.82 2.79 22.62
N GLY A 2 22.02 2.52 23.62
CA GLY A 2 21.16 1.35 23.61
C GLY A 2 20.07 1.36 22.53
N VAL A 3 19.67 2.53 22.07
CA VAL A 3 18.61 2.64 21.05
C VAL A 3 19.13 2.19 19.68
N GLY A 4 20.30 2.62 19.29
CA GLY A 4 20.91 2.23 18.02
C GLY A 4 21.23 0.74 17.94
N GLU A 5 21.75 0.19 19.02
CA GLU A 5 22.04 -1.25 19.10
C GLU A 5 20.78 -2.10 19.08
N LYS A 6 19.74 -1.66 19.80
CA LYS A 6 18.44 -2.34 19.81
C LYS A 6 17.79 -2.30 18.42
N GLU A 7 17.89 -1.17 17.73
CA GLU A 7 17.38 -1.07 16.37
C GLU A 7 18.17 -1.97 15.42
N LEU A 8 19.48 -2.03 15.53
CA LEU A 8 20.30 -2.90 14.71
C LEU A 8 20.06 -4.37 15.00
N GLN A 9 19.90 -4.74 16.26
CA GLN A 9 19.56 -6.10 16.65
C GLN A 9 18.14 -6.46 16.22
N SER A 10 17.20 -5.55 16.38
CA SER A 10 15.83 -5.70 15.91
C SER A 10 15.80 -5.89 14.40
N LYS A 11 16.55 -5.10 13.65
CA LYS A 11 16.69 -5.24 12.20
C LYS A 11 17.34 -6.55 11.80
N LYS A 12 18.34 -7.02 12.54
CA LYS A 12 18.99 -8.31 12.28
C LYS A 12 18.10 -9.49 12.64
N ILE A 13 17.48 -9.45 13.82
CA ILE A 13 16.64 -10.53 14.33
C ILE A 13 15.28 -10.52 13.66
N GLY A 14 14.72 -9.32 13.48
CA GLY A 14 13.39 -9.13 12.93
C GLY A 14 13.33 -9.06 11.42
N SER A 15 14.45 -8.76 10.73
CA SER A 15 14.37 -8.51 9.29
C SER A 15 14.00 -9.73 8.47
N SER A 16 14.52 -10.91 8.79
CA SER A 16 14.12 -12.15 8.12
C SER A 16 12.66 -12.47 8.39
N ARG A 17 12.23 -12.28 9.62
CA ARG A 17 10.86 -12.51 10.06
C ARG A 17 9.91 -11.51 9.46
N ILE A 18 10.32 -10.24 9.44
CA ILE A 18 9.56 -9.17 8.81
C ILE A 18 9.43 -9.41 7.31
N ARG A 19 10.51 -9.76 6.64
CA ARG A 19 10.50 -10.07 5.20
C ARG A 19 9.59 -11.25 4.88
N HIS A 20 9.67 -12.31 5.69
CA HIS A 20 8.81 -13.48 5.50
C HIS A 20 7.33 -13.08 5.60
N ASN A 21 6.98 -12.31 6.62
CA ASN A 21 5.60 -11.86 6.80
C ASN A 21 5.17 -10.85 5.74
N LEU A 22 6.07 -9.99 5.27
CA LEU A 22 5.78 -9.12 4.12
C LEU A 22 5.49 -9.94 2.87
N ASP A 23 6.29 -10.97 2.59
CA ASP A 23 6.06 -11.85 1.44
C ASP A 23 4.70 -12.53 1.50
N GLN A 24 4.24 -12.86 2.69
CA GLN A 24 2.91 -13.44 2.90
C GLN A 24 1.79 -12.40 2.92
N GLY A 25 2.14 -11.12 2.94
CA GLY A 25 1.16 -10.05 3.04
C GLY A 25 0.57 -9.90 4.45
N ASP A 26 1.19 -10.50 5.46
CA ASP A 26 0.71 -10.42 6.84
C ASP A 26 1.15 -9.10 7.50
N LEU A 27 0.49 -8.03 7.12
CA LEU A 27 0.83 -6.68 7.61
C LEU A 27 0.52 -6.51 9.09
N LYS A 28 -0.44 -7.23 9.61
CA LYS A 28 -0.73 -7.17 11.04
C LYS A 28 0.49 -7.62 11.85
N THR A 29 1.07 -8.76 11.51
CA THR A 29 2.27 -9.26 12.18
C THR A 29 3.47 -8.34 11.94
N VAL A 30 3.66 -7.87 10.71
CA VAL A 30 4.73 -6.94 10.37
C VAL A 30 4.62 -5.68 11.24
N ASN A 31 3.47 -5.07 11.29
CA ASN A 31 3.26 -3.82 12.03
C ASN A 31 3.36 -4.04 13.54
N ASP A 32 2.91 -5.17 14.04
CA ASP A 32 3.09 -5.52 15.45
C ASP A 32 4.57 -5.69 15.80
N LEU A 33 5.35 -6.33 14.93
CA LEU A 33 6.78 -6.52 15.14
C LEU A 33 7.55 -5.21 15.06
N LEU A 34 7.15 -4.31 14.16
CA LEU A 34 7.80 -3.02 14.00
C LEU A 34 7.41 -2.02 15.10
N GLY A 35 6.21 -2.14 15.64
CA GLY A 35 5.65 -1.15 16.55
C GLY A 35 5.11 0.09 15.86
N TYR A 36 5.08 0.09 14.52
CA TYR A 36 4.49 1.14 13.70
C TYR A 36 4.05 0.52 12.37
N ARG A 37 3.25 1.27 11.60
CA ARG A 37 2.78 0.78 10.31
C ARG A 37 3.88 0.89 9.26
N TYR A 38 4.09 -0.19 8.52
CA TYR A 38 5.11 -0.25 7.47
C TYR A 38 4.80 0.76 6.38
N GLN A 39 5.80 1.52 5.98
CA GLN A 39 5.65 2.57 4.97
C GLN A 39 6.67 2.41 3.86
N THR A 40 6.24 2.71 2.65
CA THR A 40 7.13 2.83 1.49
C THR A 40 6.87 4.17 0.82
N THR A 41 7.92 4.76 0.28
CA THR A 41 7.84 6.04 -0.39
C THR A 41 8.22 5.87 -1.86
N GLY A 42 7.52 6.57 -2.73
CA GLY A 42 7.82 6.53 -4.16
C GLY A 42 7.24 7.75 -4.88
N THR A 43 7.54 7.81 -6.16
CA THR A 43 7.05 8.89 -7.03
C THR A 43 5.89 8.37 -7.86
N VAL A 44 4.85 9.19 -8.01
CA VAL A 44 3.72 8.84 -8.87
C VAL A 44 4.13 8.96 -10.32
N MET A 45 4.05 7.85 -11.03
CA MET A 45 4.43 7.72 -12.43
C MET A 45 3.19 7.64 -13.31
N HIS A 46 3.36 7.95 -14.59
CA HIS A 46 2.32 7.68 -15.56
C HIS A 46 2.18 6.17 -15.74
N GLY A 47 0.94 5.69 -15.63
CA GLY A 47 0.60 4.29 -15.85
C GLY A 47 -0.44 4.16 -16.94
N GLU A 48 -1.06 2.99 -17.03
CA GLU A 48 -2.07 2.70 -18.03
C GLU A 48 -3.42 3.41 -17.79
N ALA A 49 -3.53 4.20 -16.73
CA ALA A 49 -4.71 5.01 -16.39
C ALA A 49 -6.04 4.22 -16.33
N ARG A 50 -5.96 2.90 -16.06
CA ARG A 50 -7.14 2.01 -16.00
C ARG A 50 -8.15 2.45 -14.95
N GLY A 51 -7.65 2.89 -13.78
CA GLY A 51 -8.51 3.34 -12.71
C GLY A 51 -9.32 4.58 -13.06
N ARG A 52 -8.77 5.44 -13.92
CA ARG A 52 -9.46 6.64 -14.41
C ARG A 52 -10.68 6.27 -15.25
N THR A 53 -10.53 5.28 -16.13
CA THR A 53 -11.62 4.75 -16.94
C THR A 53 -12.65 4.02 -16.10
N LEU A 54 -12.23 3.48 -14.95
CA LEU A 54 -13.06 2.70 -14.05
C LEU A 54 -13.71 3.54 -12.94
N GLY A 55 -13.49 4.86 -12.94
CA GLY A 55 -14.07 5.77 -11.96
C GLY A 55 -13.26 5.94 -10.68
N PHE A 56 -12.04 5.39 -10.61
CA PHE A 56 -11.15 5.55 -9.47
C PHE A 56 -9.85 6.24 -9.90
N PRO A 57 -9.42 7.31 -9.21
CA PRO A 57 -8.10 7.86 -9.44
C PRO A 57 -7.04 6.83 -9.10
N THR A 58 -6.14 6.58 -10.03
CA THR A 58 -5.08 5.57 -9.87
C THR A 58 -3.72 6.23 -9.88
N ALA A 59 -2.92 5.93 -8.88
CA ALA A 59 -1.54 6.38 -8.81
C ALA A 59 -0.62 5.16 -8.96
N ASN A 60 0.18 5.14 -10.02
CA ASN A 60 1.26 4.17 -10.15
C ASN A 60 2.44 4.70 -9.38
N VAL A 61 2.82 4.01 -8.32
CA VAL A 61 3.87 4.47 -7.42
C VAL A 61 5.15 3.70 -7.71
N SER A 62 6.22 4.43 -8.05
CA SER A 62 7.53 3.82 -8.17
C SER A 62 7.99 3.33 -6.80
N HIS A 63 8.86 2.35 -6.76
CA HIS A 63 9.44 1.89 -5.52
C HIS A 63 10.94 1.72 -5.69
N ASP A 64 11.66 2.08 -4.65
CA ASP A 64 13.09 1.87 -4.60
C ASP A 64 13.37 0.39 -4.34
N ALA A 65 14.42 -0.15 -4.97
CA ALA A 65 14.87 -1.52 -4.73
C ALA A 65 15.24 -1.79 -3.28
N GLN A 66 15.46 -0.75 -2.49
CA GLN A 66 15.74 -0.87 -1.06
C GLN A 66 14.52 -1.28 -0.24
N TYR A 67 13.32 -1.00 -0.74
CA TYR A 67 12.10 -1.36 -0.03
C TYR A 67 11.72 -2.82 -0.32
N TRP A 68 11.38 -3.52 0.75
CA TRP A 68 10.80 -4.84 0.64
C TRP A 68 9.28 -4.68 0.59
N LEU A 69 8.71 -4.81 -0.59
CA LEU A 69 7.27 -4.65 -0.76
C LEU A 69 6.51 -5.84 -0.17
N PRO A 70 5.28 -5.61 0.29
CA PRO A 70 4.38 -6.74 0.61
C PRO A 70 4.16 -7.63 -0.61
N GLY A 71 3.75 -8.86 -0.39
CA GLY A 71 3.49 -9.82 -1.46
C GLY A 71 2.34 -9.40 -2.37
N ILE A 72 2.19 -10.10 -3.48
CA ILE A 72 1.15 -9.80 -4.47
C ILE A 72 -0.23 -9.87 -3.82
N GLY A 73 -1.06 -8.88 -4.08
CA GLY A 73 -2.40 -8.78 -3.52
C GLY A 73 -2.90 -7.35 -3.48
N VAL A 74 -4.07 -7.18 -2.89
CA VAL A 74 -4.70 -5.89 -2.69
C VAL A 74 -4.77 -5.59 -1.19
N TYR A 75 -4.38 -4.38 -0.84
CA TYR A 75 -4.18 -3.98 0.55
C TYR A 75 -4.97 -2.75 0.90
N VAL A 76 -5.45 -2.70 2.14
CA VAL A 76 -5.91 -1.46 2.75
C VAL A 76 -4.67 -0.64 3.07
N THR A 77 -4.65 0.59 2.60
CA THR A 77 -3.52 1.50 2.78
C THR A 77 -4.00 2.91 3.08
N ARG A 78 -3.07 3.74 3.51
CA ARG A 78 -3.24 5.19 3.47
C ARG A 78 -2.10 5.76 2.66
N VAL A 79 -2.42 6.76 1.87
CA VAL A 79 -1.42 7.42 1.02
C VAL A 79 -1.31 8.88 1.45
N LYS A 80 -0.10 9.30 1.76
CA LYS A 80 0.18 10.68 2.12
C LYS A 80 0.58 11.47 0.89
N VAL A 81 -0.23 12.47 0.57
CA VAL A 81 -0.01 13.35 -0.58
C VAL A 81 -0.01 14.78 -0.06
N ASN A 82 1.09 15.50 -0.30
CA ASN A 82 1.22 16.90 0.13
C ASN A 82 0.86 17.11 1.61
N GLY A 83 1.31 16.20 2.46
CA GLY A 83 1.10 16.31 3.90
C GLY A 83 -0.25 15.81 4.41
N LYS A 84 -1.15 15.37 3.51
CA LYS A 84 -2.46 14.84 3.88
C LYS A 84 -2.56 13.35 3.61
N TRP A 85 -3.20 12.65 4.53
CA TRP A 85 -3.44 11.21 4.41
C TRP A 85 -4.80 10.94 3.78
N TYR A 86 -4.81 10.04 2.81
CA TYR A 86 -6.02 9.59 2.12
C TYR A 86 -6.15 8.08 2.27
N GLN A 87 -7.36 7.63 2.51
CA GLN A 87 -7.65 6.20 2.48
C GLN A 87 -7.50 5.70 1.05
N ALA A 88 -6.93 4.52 0.91
CA ALA A 88 -6.69 3.94 -0.40
C ALA A 88 -6.71 2.42 -0.33
N MET A 89 -6.94 1.81 -1.46
CA MET A 89 -6.67 0.40 -1.68
C MET A 89 -5.52 0.32 -2.67
N THR A 90 -4.50 -0.45 -2.34
CA THR A 90 -3.28 -0.51 -3.14
C THR A 90 -3.01 -1.92 -3.61
N SER A 91 -2.84 -2.07 -4.91
CA SER A 91 -2.60 -3.35 -5.56
C SER A 91 -1.11 -3.53 -5.83
N ILE A 92 -0.58 -4.67 -5.41
CA ILE A 92 0.73 -5.11 -5.83
C ILE A 92 0.53 -6.27 -6.80
N GLY A 93 0.99 -6.10 -8.01
CA GLY A 93 0.83 -7.09 -9.06
C GLY A 93 2.03 -7.13 -9.99
N ARG A 94 2.05 -8.13 -10.85
CA ARG A 94 3.06 -8.23 -11.90
C ARG A 94 2.44 -7.78 -13.20
N ASN A 95 3.15 -6.93 -13.92
CA ASN A 95 2.68 -6.50 -15.22
C ASN A 95 2.98 -7.58 -16.25
N VAL A 96 2.00 -8.39 -16.59
CA VAL A 96 2.13 -9.51 -17.53
C VAL A 96 2.53 -9.11 -18.96
N THR A 97 2.42 -7.83 -19.31
CA THR A 97 2.71 -7.36 -20.66
C THR A 97 4.19 -7.42 -21.04
N PHE A 98 5.10 -7.57 -20.11
CA PHE A 98 6.52 -7.50 -20.35
C PHE A 98 7.34 -8.78 -20.11
N GLY A 99 6.76 -9.99 -20.00
CA GLY A 99 7.48 -11.27 -19.91
C GLY A 99 7.94 -11.65 -18.49
N GLU A 100 8.61 -12.74 -18.33
CA GLU A 100 9.08 -13.21 -17.03
C GLU A 100 10.19 -12.32 -16.48
N GLY A 101 10.27 -12.22 -15.15
CA GLY A 101 11.32 -11.44 -14.47
C GLY A 101 10.99 -9.98 -14.21
N ARG A 102 9.70 -9.60 -14.38
CA ARG A 102 9.30 -8.24 -14.21
C ARG A 102 9.17 -7.76 -12.86
N PRO A 103 9.51 -6.48 -12.69
CA PRO A 103 9.25 -5.82 -11.42
C PRO A 103 7.74 -5.82 -11.14
N VAL A 104 7.40 -5.98 -9.88
CA VAL A 104 6.03 -5.79 -9.42
C VAL A 104 5.64 -4.33 -9.60
N THR A 105 4.36 -4.10 -9.83
CA THR A 105 3.81 -2.74 -9.92
C THR A 105 3.01 -2.43 -8.66
N VAL A 106 3.05 -1.18 -8.25
CA VAL A 106 2.28 -0.67 -7.11
C VAL A 106 1.28 0.34 -7.64
N GLU A 107 0.00 0.00 -7.57
CA GLU A 107 -1.09 0.87 -8.00
C GLU A 107 -1.96 1.22 -6.82
N ALA A 108 -2.01 2.50 -6.46
CA ALA A 108 -2.86 2.98 -5.39
C ALA A 108 -4.12 3.61 -5.95
N TYR A 109 -5.27 3.13 -5.51
CA TYR A 109 -6.58 3.70 -5.81
C TYR A 109 -7.00 4.53 -4.60
N LEU A 110 -6.93 5.86 -4.74
CA LEU A 110 -7.24 6.77 -3.64
C LEU A 110 -8.74 7.02 -3.57
N LEU A 111 -9.30 6.88 -2.37
CA LEU A 111 -10.72 7.10 -2.13
C LEU A 111 -10.95 8.60 -1.88
N ASP A 112 -12.06 9.12 -2.41
CA ASP A 112 -12.47 10.51 -2.23
C ASP A 112 -11.37 11.52 -2.62
N PHE A 113 -10.65 11.22 -3.69
CA PHE A 113 -9.52 12.01 -4.17
C PHE A 113 -9.67 12.27 -5.67
N LYS A 114 -9.49 13.52 -6.10
CA LYS A 114 -9.71 13.92 -7.50
C LYS A 114 -8.60 14.76 -8.11
N GLN A 115 -7.42 14.80 -7.50
CA GLN A 115 -6.34 15.64 -7.99
C GLN A 115 -5.37 14.86 -8.87
N ALA A 116 -4.73 15.55 -9.82
CA ALA A 116 -3.63 14.98 -10.57
C ALA A 116 -2.35 15.09 -9.73
N ILE A 117 -1.65 13.98 -9.56
CA ILE A 117 -0.46 13.91 -8.69
C ILE A 117 0.77 13.30 -9.35
N TYR A 118 0.83 13.33 -10.69
CA TYR A 118 1.99 12.82 -11.42
C TYR A 118 3.25 13.58 -11.02
N GLY A 119 4.33 12.85 -10.76
CA GLY A 119 5.59 13.42 -10.34
C GLY A 119 5.67 13.75 -8.86
N GLU A 120 4.56 13.64 -8.13
CA GLU A 120 4.55 13.87 -6.68
C GLU A 120 5.16 12.70 -5.94
N ILE A 121 5.84 12.99 -4.84
CA ILE A 121 6.35 11.96 -3.93
C ILE A 121 5.23 11.65 -2.94
N VAL A 122 4.91 10.36 -2.81
CA VAL A 122 3.87 9.90 -1.90
C VAL A 122 4.42 8.83 -0.97
N THR A 123 3.82 8.73 0.21
CA THR A 123 4.13 7.67 1.17
C THR A 123 2.92 6.76 1.27
N VAL A 124 3.15 5.46 1.11
CA VAL A 124 2.11 4.44 1.25
C VAL A 124 2.31 3.75 2.59
N GLU A 125 1.27 3.78 3.40
CA GLU A 125 1.24 3.10 4.70
C GLU A 125 0.40 1.84 4.56
N TRP A 126 1.01 0.70 4.82
CA TRP A 126 0.42 -0.62 4.59
C TRP A 126 -0.25 -1.12 5.87
N ASP A 127 -1.57 -1.26 5.84
CA ASP A 127 -2.34 -1.62 7.02
C ASP A 127 -2.79 -3.08 7.06
N TYR A 128 -3.38 -3.57 5.97
CA TYR A 128 -4.05 -4.86 5.99
C TYR A 128 -4.21 -5.43 4.59
N ARG A 129 -4.04 -6.73 4.43
CA ARG A 129 -4.25 -7.40 3.16
C ARG A 129 -5.72 -7.75 3.00
N LEU A 130 -6.37 -7.18 2.00
CA LEU A 130 -7.77 -7.48 1.70
C LEU A 130 -7.95 -8.83 1.01
N ARG A 131 -7.13 -9.10 0.02
CA ARG A 131 -7.28 -10.27 -0.82
C ARG A 131 -6.07 -10.50 -1.70
N GLY A 132 -6.01 -11.68 -2.31
CA GLY A 132 -5.04 -11.97 -3.35
C GLY A 132 -5.45 -11.38 -4.69
N GLU A 133 -4.66 -11.65 -5.69
CA GLU A 133 -4.92 -11.25 -7.06
C GLU A 133 -6.06 -12.08 -7.65
N ILE A 134 -6.97 -11.41 -8.38
CA ILE A 134 -8.08 -12.06 -9.07
C ILE A 134 -7.98 -11.71 -10.55
N LYS A 135 -8.13 -12.72 -11.41
CA LYS A 135 -8.24 -12.50 -12.85
C LYS A 135 -9.69 -12.23 -13.20
N PHE A 136 -9.93 -11.21 -14.03
CA PHE A 136 -11.27 -10.83 -14.44
C PHE A 136 -11.45 -11.09 -15.91
N ASP A 137 -12.58 -11.73 -16.26
CA ASP A 137 -12.94 -12.00 -17.64
C ASP A 137 -13.61 -10.80 -18.33
N SER A 138 -14.01 -9.80 -17.54
CA SER A 138 -14.69 -8.62 -18.06
C SER A 138 -14.35 -7.38 -17.25
N VAL A 139 -14.49 -6.22 -17.89
CA VAL A 139 -14.32 -4.92 -17.24
C VAL A 139 -15.39 -4.74 -16.16
N ALA A 140 -16.60 -5.21 -16.41
CA ALA A 140 -17.69 -5.13 -15.43
C ALA A 140 -17.34 -5.87 -14.13
N GLY A 141 -16.74 -7.05 -14.23
CA GLY A 141 -16.29 -7.82 -13.07
C GLY A 141 -15.20 -7.09 -12.28
N LEU A 142 -14.26 -6.47 -12.99
CA LEU A 142 -13.22 -5.67 -12.35
C LEU A 142 -13.80 -4.47 -11.60
N ILE A 143 -14.72 -3.74 -12.22
CA ILE A 143 -15.38 -2.58 -11.59
C ILE A 143 -16.13 -3.02 -10.34
N GLN A 144 -16.88 -4.12 -10.42
CA GLN A 144 -17.62 -4.65 -9.28
C GLN A 144 -16.68 -4.99 -8.12
N GLN A 145 -15.56 -5.62 -8.41
CA GLN A 145 -14.57 -5.96 -7.37
C GLN A 145 -13.92 -4.71 -6.77
N LEU A 146 -13.58 -3.72 -7.59
CA LEU A 146 -13.01 -2.46 -7.09
C LEU A 146 -13.99 -1.73 -6.18
N ASN A 147 -15.28 -1.72 -6.51
CA ASN A 147 -16.30 -1.14 -5.64
C ASN A 147 -16.40 -1.89 -4.32
N GLN A 148 -16.33 -3.21 -4.36
CA GLN A 148 -16.33 -4.03 -3.13
C GLN A 148 -15.08 -3.76 -2.29
N ASP A 149 -13.92 -3.69 -2.92
CA ASP A 149 -12.67 -3.37 -2.24
C ASP A 149 -12.74 -2.00 -1.56
N ALA A 150 -13.35 -1.02 -2.23
CA ALA A 150 -13.53 0.31 -1.67
C ALA A 150 -14.42 0.29 -0.43
N GLN A 151 -15.51 -0.46 -0.47
CA GLN A 151 -16.41 -0.63 0.67
C GLN A 151 -15.69 -1.32 1.83
N ASP A 152 -14.96 -2.38 1.54
CA ASP A 152 -14.20 -3.13 2.54
C ASP A 152 -13.11 -2.26 3.17
N THR A 153 -12.46 -1.42 2.37
CA THR A 153 -11.45 -0.47 2.85
C THR A 153 -12.06 0.54 3.81
N LYS A 154 -13.18 1.13 3.45
CA LYS A 154 -13.90 2.08 4.32
C LYS A 154 -14.35 1.41 5.62
N ALA A 155 -14.88 0.21 5.52
CA ALA A 155 -15.30 -0.56 6.70
C ALA A 155 -14.12 -0.88 7.61
N TYR A 156 -12.96 -1.20 7.04
CA TYR A 156 -11.74 -1.43 7.83
C TYR A 156 -11.37 -0.21 8.65
N PHE A 157 -11.34 0.97 8.04
CA PHE A 157 -10.98 2.20 8.74
C PHE A 157 -12.03 2.62 9.77
N GLU A 158 -13.30 2.32 9.56
CA GLU A 158 -14.34 2.53 10.55
C GLU A 158 -14.15 1.65 11.78
N ALA A 159 -13.75 0.39 11.56
CA ALA A 159 -13.50 -0.57 12.63
C ALA A 159 -12.15 -0.33 13.33
N HIS A 160 -11.22 0.35 12.68
CA HIS A 160 -9.87 0.62 13.20
C HIS A 160 -9.57 2.12 13.14
N PRO A 161 -10.31 2.95 13.90
CA PRO A 161 -10.12 4.40 13.85
C PRO A 161 -8.74 4.78 14.37
N ILE A 162 -8.15 5.80 13.74
CA ILE A 162 -6.89 6.37 14.22
C ILE A 162 -7.19 7.17 15.47
N THR A 163 -6.51 6.83 16.57
CA THR A 163 -6.68 7.58 17.81
C THR A 163 -6.09 8.99 17.67
N LYS A 164 -6.63 9.93 18.42
CA LYS A 164 -6.12 11.31 18.45
C LYS A 164 -4.61 11.34 18.72
N LEU A 165 -4.13 10.47 19.59
CA LEU A 165 -2.71 10.36 19.92
C LEU A 165 -1.87 9.97 18.73
N ALA A 166 -2.36 9.01 17.93
CA ALA A 166 -1.68 8.59 16.72
C ALA A 166 -1.67 9.69 15.66
N LEU A 167 -2.73 10.50 15.60
CA LEU A 167 -2.80 11.65 14.69
C LEU A 167 -1.77 12.72 15.07
N GLU A 168 -1.57 12.96 16.34
CA GLU A 168 -0.55 13.90 16.82
C GLU A 168 0.85 13.44 16.44
N TRP A 169 1.12 12.15 16.53
CA TRP A 169 2.40 11.58 16.10
C TRP A 169 2.64 11.69 14.60
N ILE A 170 1.59 11.55 13.81
CA ILE A 170 1.67 11.64 12.36
C ILE A 170 1.93 13.08 11.90
N ASN A 171 1.47 14.05 12.66
CA ASN A 171 1.61 15.47 12.34
C ASN A 171 2.90 16.11 12.90
N CYS A 172 3.69 15.35 13.59
CA CYS A 172 4.99 15.83 14.14
C CYS A 172 6.15 15.60 13.13
#